data_1ee1e974bf1af36b4e00f78340177db7
#
_entry.id   1ee1e974bf1af36b4e00f78340177db7
#
_cell.length_a   1.000
_cell.length_b   1.000
_cell.length_c   1.000
_cell.angle_alpha   90.00
_cell.angle_beta   90.00
_cell.angle_gamma   90.00
#
_symmetry.space_group_name_H-M   'P 1'
#
loop_
_entity.id
_entity.type
_entity.pdbx_description
1 polymer ?
#
loop_
_entity_poly.entity_id
_entity_poly.type
_entity_poly.pdbx_seq_one_letter_code
_entity_poly.pdbx_strand_id
1 'polypeptide(L)' 'MTEDNEDRLNKIESKYLFQEDSLERLSQELRTQQVEIQRLKDEIKSLKESVTEMSSKEGAEEEKPPHY' A
#
# COMPACT_ATOMS: atom_id res chain seq x y z
N MET A 1 14.21 39.58 25.44
CA MET A 1 14.05 39.62 24.04
C MET A 1 14.86 38.56 23.37
N THR A 2 16.13 38.59 23.53
CA THR A 2 16.97 37.58 22.91
C THR A 2 16.57 36.19 23.39
N GLU A 3 16.29 36.08 24.67
CA GLU A 3 15.92 34.82 25.24
C GLU A 3 14.61 34.35 24.64
N ASP A 4 13.70 35.25 24.42
CA ASP A 4 12.42 34.90 23.84
C ASP A 4 12.60 34.36 22.45
N ASN A 5 13.46 34.97 21.65
CA ASN A 5 13.74 34.55 20.31
C ASN A 5 14.41 33.17 20.32
N GLU A 6 15.31 32.97 21.22
CA GLU A 6 15.99 31.69 21.32
C GLU A 6 15.02 30.57 21.69
N ASP A 7 14.10 30.87 22.59
CA ASP A 7 13.11 29.90 22.99
C ASP A 7 12.22 29.52 21.82
N ARG A 8 11.82 30.54 21.06
CA ARG A 8 10.98 30.30 19.90
C ARG A 8 11.70 29.48 18.83
N LEU A 9 12.97 29.80 18.62
CA LEU A 9 13.77 29.08 17.66
C LEU A 9 13.94 27.62 18.09
N ASN A 10 14.16 27.42 19.37
CA ASN A 10 14.32 26.06 19.88
C ASN A 10 13.03 25.26 19.72
N LYS A 11 11.90 25.91 19.95
CA LYS A 11 10.62 25.23 19.78
C LYS A 11 10.40 24.86 18.32
N ILE A 12 10.72 25.78 17.44
CA ILE A 12 10.55 25.52 16.01
C ILE A 12 11.46 24.37 15.57
N GLU A 13 12.67 24.40 16.07
CA GLU A 13 13.62 23.35 15.72
C GLU A 13 13.13 22.00 16.21
N SER A 14 12.61 21.96 17.43
CA SER A 14 12.08 20.70 17.96
C SER A 14 10.92 20.20 17.14
N LYS A 15 10.04 21.09 16.74
CA LYS A 15 8.91 20.72 15.92
C LYS A 15 9.36 20.22 14.56
N TYR A 16 10.35 20.89 14.01
CA TYR A 16 10.88 20.49 12.71
C TYR A 16 11.47 19.09 12.77
N LEU A 17 12.24 18.80 13.79
CA LEU A 17 12.84 17.50 13.95
C LEU A 17 11.77 16.43 14.13
N PHE A 18 10.76 16.75 14.91
CA PHE A 18 9.66 15.82 15.11
C PHE A 18 8.94 15.55 13.79
N GLN A 19 8.72 16.60 13.01
CA GLN A 19 8.04 16.43 11.73
C GLN A 19 8.88 15.62 10.77
N GLU A 20 10.17 15.84 10.76
CA GLU A 20 11.05 15.07 9.90
C GLU A 20 10.98 13.60 10.23
N ASP A 21 11.00 13.30 11.51
CA ASP A 21 10.92 11.93 11.95
C ASP A 21 9.58 11.31 11.56
N SER A 22 8.51 12.09 11.74
CA SER A 22 7.19 11.62 11.38
C SER A 22 7.07 11.35 9.88
N LEU A 23 7.64 12.24 9.08
CA LEU A 23 7.60 12.08 7.64
C LEU A 23 8.38 10.84 7.20
N GLU A 24 9.48 10.59 7.85
CA GLU A 24 10.27 9.43 7.51
C GLU A 24 9.51 8.15 7.84
N ARG A 25 8.87 8.11 8.99
CA ARG A 25 8.07 6.96 9.36
C ARG A 25 6.94 6.76 8.38
N LEU A 26 6.29 7.85 8.00
CA LEU A 26 5.20 7.77 7.06
C LEU A 26 5.68 7.27 5.71
N SER A 27 6.84 7.73 5.28
CA SER A 27 7.42 7.27 4.02
C SER A 27 7.67 5.77 4.05
N GLN A 28 8.21 5.30 5.16
CA GLN A 28 8.47 3.88 5.29
C GLN A 28 7.19 3.07 5.29
N GLU A 29 6.18 3.59 5.98
CA GLU A 29 4.91 2.91 6.03
C GLU A 29 4.26 2.86 4.65
N LEU A 30 4.38 3.95 3.90
CA LEU A 30 3.85 3.96 2.55
C LEU A 30 4.54 2.93 1.67
N ARG A 31 5.84 2.81 1.81
CA ARG A 31 6.56 1.80 1.04
C ARG A 31 6.09 0.41 1.40
N THR A 32 5.93 0.15 2.68
CA THR A 32 5.45 -1.14 3.14
C THR A 32 4.06 -1.42 2.58
N GLN A 33 3.20 -0.40 2.60
CA GLN A 33 1.86 -0.58 2.08
C GLN A 33 1.86 -0.81 0.59
N GLN A 34 2.75 -0.16 -0.12
CA GLN A 34 2.83 -0.37 -1.56
C GLN A 34 3.24 -1.79 -1.89
N VAL A 35 4.16 -2.33 -1.12
CA VAL A 35 4.57 -3.71 -1.32
C VAL A 35 3.40 -4.64 -1.02
N GLU A 36 2.66 -4.34 0.03
CA GLU A 36 1.50 -5.15 0.38
C GLU A 36 0.42 -5.08 -0.69
N ILE A 37 0.19 -3.89 -1.20
CA ILE A 37 -0.81 -3.73 -2.25
C ILE A 37 -0.40 -4.52 -3.49
N GLN A 38 0.87 -4.48 -3.83
CA GLN A 38 1.33 -5.23 -5.00
C GLN A 38 1.17 -6.72 -4.77
N ARG A 39 1.47 -7.18 -3.57
CA ARG A 39 1.32 -8.59 -3.25
C ARG A 39 -0.14 -9.01 -3.35
N LEU A 40 -1.04 -8.17 -2.85
CA LEU A 40 -2.46 -8.46 -2.93
C LEU A 40 -2.94 -8.47 -4.38
N LYS A 41 -2.45 -7.56 -5.18
CA LYS A 41 -2.80 -7.53 -6.59
C LYS A 41 -2.35 -8.80 -7.28
N ASP A 42 -1.17 -9.26 -6.96
CA ASP A 42 -0.66 -10.48 -7.56
C ASP A 42 -1.48 -11.67 -7.13
N GLU A 43 -1.88 -11.69 -5.88
CA GLU A 43 -2.72 -12.77 -5.38
C GLU A 43 -4.07 -12.78 -6.06
N ILE A 44 -4.65 -11.60 -6.23
CA ILE A 44 -5.93 -11.50 -6.91
C ILE A 44 -5.82 -11.97 -8.35
N LYS A 45 -4.75 -11.58 -9.01
CA LYS A 45 -4.53 -12.00 -10.38
C LYS A 45 -4.41 -13.51 -10.46
N SER A 46 -3.65 -14.07 -9.55
CA SER A 46 -3.45 -15.53 -9.50
C SER A 46 -4.78 -16.23 -9.26
N LEU A 47 -5.56 -15.67 -8.36
CA LEU A 47 -6.85 -16.26 -8.05
C LEU A 47 -7.78 -16.19 -9.25
N LYS A 48 -7.78 -15.09 -9.94
CA LYS A 48 -8.61 -14.94 -11.13
C LYS A 48 -8.20 -15.96 -12.20
N GLU A 49 -6.93 -16.14 -12.36
CA GLU A 49 -6.45 -17.13 -13.33
C GLU A 49 -6.88 -18.51 -12.95
N SER A 50 -6.82 -18.84 -11.66
CA SER A 50 -7.26 -20.15 -11.21
C SER A 50 -8.74 -20.35 -11.47
N VAL A 51 -9.54 -19.34 -11.16
CA VAL A 51 -10.96 -19.43 -11.37
C VAL A 51 -11.27 -19.58 -12.86
N THR A 52 -10.58 -18.82 -13.69
CA THR A 52 -10.78 -18.90 -15.12
C THR A 52 -10.43 -20.28 -15.63
N GLU A 53 -9.34 -20.84 -15.12
CA GLU A 53 -8.93 -22.17 -15.52
C GLU A 53 -9.99 -23.19 -15.14
N MET A 54 -10.49 -23.10 -13.95
CA MET A 54 -11.52 -24.02 -13.49
C MET A 54 -12.76 -23.90 -14.34
N SER A 55 -13.16 -22.66 -14.62
CA SER A 55 -14.33 -22.45 -15.45
C SER A 55 -14.12 -22.98 -16.83
N SER A 56 -12.95 -22.78 -17.39
CA SER A 56 -12.65 -23.28 -18.71
C SER A 56 -12.73 -24.78 -18.74
N LYS A 57 -12.16 -25.40 -17.74
CA LYS A 57 -12.20 -26.85 -17.67
C LYS A 57 -13.62 -27.36 -17.58
N GLU A 58 -14.37 -26.77 -16.71
CA GLU A 58 -15.76 -27.18 -16.55
C GLU A 58 -16.53 -26.99 -17.85
N GLY A 59 -16.34 -25.86 -18.47
CA GLY A 59 -17.02 -25.60 -19.71
C GLY A 59 -16.64 -26.60 -20.76
N ALA A 60 -15.37 -26.89 -20.86
CA ALA A 60 -14.92 -27.84 -21.85
C ALA A 60 -15.50 -29.23 -21.58
N GLU A 61 -15.52 -29.59 -20.33
CA GLU A 61 -16.06 -30.88 -19.99
C GLU A 61 -17.53 -30.98 -20.30
N GLU A 62 -18.24 -29.97 -19.88
CA GLU A 62 -19.67 -30.02 -20.09
C GLU A 62 -20.11 -29.58 -21.47
N GLU A 63 -19.18 -29.07 -22.08
CA GLU A 63 -19.58 -28.61 -23.39
C GLU A 63 -20.64 -27.66 -23.35
N LYS A 64 -20.78 -27.02 -22.41
CA LYS A 64 -21.77 -26.17 -22.30
C LYS A 64 -21.67 -24.97 -22.84
N PRO A 65 -22.21 -24.52 -23.19
CA PRO A 65 -22.25 -23.44 -23.88
C PRO A 65 -22.32 -22.31 -23.20
N PRO A 66 -22.47 -21.72 -23.46
CA PRO A 66 -22.48 -20.57 -23.22
C PRO A 66 -22.99 -19.95 -22.27
N HIS A 67 -23.16 -19.84 -21.94
CA HIS A 67 -23.72 -19.30 -21.01
C HIS A 67 -22.84 -18.31 -20.70
N TYR A 68 -22.44 -17.96 -20.97
CA TYR A 68 -21.67 -17.00 -20.63
C TYR A 68 -21.99 -16.04 -21.34
#